data_12c0d9010ade30fcdc0438a0c2de4974
#
_entry.id   12c0d9010ade30fcdc0438a0c2de4974
#
_cell.length_a   1.000
_cell.length_b   1.000
_cell.length_c   1.000
_cell.angle_alpha   90.00
_cell.angle_beta   90.00
_cell.angle_gamma   90.00
#
_symmetry.space_group_name_H-M   'P 1'
#
loop_
_entity.id
_entity.type
_entity.pdbx_description
1 polymer ?
#
loop_
_entity_poly.entity_id
_entity_poly.type
_entity_poly.pdbx_seq_one_letter_code
_entity_poly.pdbx_strand_id
1 'polypeptide(L)'
;REGLYHSGLQLDSATTKFNSYNNNAGMTAQIVLPNHDFVKALGEPSCLKIRIVDSHDQSQRRQISAMIMRLACLNGMVSMAENTSLSQLHTQGSNPERIGKVASTWPELLLGDAAKMQHMREVKVSRYDAIKFYSAHVASHKTRSGIVVNRAMLDRVMGIHDSYRLGDTAYRLYNVLTHMSTHVESRSCTTKKQLVMEDKIGAIVKGDAFKELAFG
;
A
#
# COMPACT_ATOMS: atom_id res chain seq x y z
N ARG A 1 -7.16 19.66 3.14
CA ARG A 1 -6.64 19.79 4.52
C ARG A 1 -7.75 19.82 5.56
N GLU A 2 -8.85 20.59 5.34
CA GLU A 2 -9.95 20.74 6.31
C GLU A 2 -10.45 19.39 6.88
N GLY A 3 -10.72 18.38 6.03
CA GLY A 3 -11.20 17.08 6.50
C GLY A 3 -10.22 16.35 7.41
N LEU A 4 -8.91 16.58 7.27
CA LEU A 4 -7.89 15.97 8.12
C LEU A 4 -7.73 16.71 9.45
N TYR A 5 -7.98 18.02 9.51
CA TYR A 5 -8.01 18.75 10.78
C TYR A 5 -9.15 18.25 11.68
N HIS A 6 -10.30 17.88 11.11
CA HIS A 6 -11.40 17.27 11.85
C HIS A 6 -11.13 15.86 12.38
N SER A 7 -10.03 15.20 11.92
CA SER A 7 -9.63 13.88 12.40
C SER A 7 -8.83 13.87 13.70
N GLY A 8 -8.42 15.04 14.20
CA GLY A 8 -7.51 15.14 15.36
C GLY A 8 -6.06 14.76 15.07
N LEU A 9 -5.69 14.54 13.80
CA LEU A 9 -4.30 14.26 13.40
C LEU A 9 -3.44 15.52 13.54
N GLN A 10 -2.27 15.38 14.17
CA GLN A 10 -1.30 16.47 14.29
C GLN A 10 -0.60 16.68 12.95
N LEU A 11 -0.94 17.74 12.23
CA LEU A 11 -0.42 18.03 10.89
C LEU A 11 0.79 18.99 10.90
N ASP A 12 1.17 19.55 12.04
CA ASP A 12 2.20 20.59 12.13
C ASP A 12 3.59 20.09 11.75
N SER A 13 3.88 18.82 12.00
CA SER A 13 5.13 18.15 11.61
C SER A 13 5.04 17.39 10.27
N ALA A 14 3.95 17.55 9.53
CA ALA A 14 3.72 16.80 8.30
C ALA A 14 4.57 17.30 7.13
N THR A 15 5.20 16.37 6.44
CA THR A 15 5.83 16.63 5.13
C THR A 15 4.84 16.34 4.02
N THR A 16 4.61 17.30 3.13
CA THR A 16 3.66 17.15 2.02
C THR A 16 4.39 17.16 0.68
N LYS A 17 4.08 16.19 -0.19
CA LYS A 17 4.55 16.11 -1.58
C LYS A 17 3.35 16.11 -2.52
N PHE A 18 3.44 16.88 -3.60
CA PHE A 18 2.43 16.93 -4.65
C PHE A 18 3.03 16.47 -5.98
N ASN A 19 2.30 15.65 -6.72
CA ASN A 19 2.62 15.28 -8.09
C ASN A 19 1.38 15.45 -8.96
N SER A 20 1.54 16.00 -10.16
CA SER A 20 0.51 16.01 -11.19
C SER A 20 0.77 14.93 -12.24
N TYR A 21 -0.29 14.50 -12.93
CA TYR A 21 -0.23 13.55 -14.04
C TYR A 21 -1.29 13.86 -15.10
N ASN A 22 -1.25 13.21 -16.26
CA ASN A 22 -2.16 13.46 -17.38
C ASN A 22 -2.24 14.95 -17.76
N ASN A 23 -1.10 15.59 -18.04
CA ASN A 23 -1.05 17.02 -18.37
C ASN A 23 -1.77 17.92 -17.33
N ASN A 24 -1.57 17.63 -16.06
CA ASN A 24 -2.19 18.28 -14.91
C ASN A 24 -3.70 18.02 -14.73
N ALA A 25 -4.30 17.11 -15.49
CA ALA A 25 -5.69 16.70 -15.28
C ALA A 25 -5.90 15.88 -14.01
N GLY A 26 -4.85 15.28 -13.46
CA GLY A 26 -4.88 14.57 -12.21
C GLY A 26 -3.77 14.99 -11.25
N MET A 27 -3.99 14.76 -9.96
CA MET A 27 -3.01 15.03 -8.91
C MET A 27 -2.95 13.93 -7.87
N THR A 28 -1.78 13.75 -7.27
CA THR A 28 -1.60 13.02 -6.02
C THR A 28 -0.95 13.91 -4.98
N ALA A 29 -1.45 13.86 -3.76
CA ALA A 29 -0.78 14.44 -2.61
C ALA A 29 -0.41 13.33 -1.63
N GLN A 30 0.77 13.42 -1.06
CA GLN A 30 1.24 12.52 -0.01
C GLN A 30 1.60 13.36 1.21
N ILE A 31 1.00 13.02 2.34
CA ILE A 31 1.24 13.65 3.63
C ILE A 31 1.88 12.60 4.52
N VAL A 32 3.09 12.87 4.99
CA VAL A 32 3.84 11.98 5.87
C VAL A 32 3.86 12.59 7.26
N LEU A 33 3.39 11.83 8.23
CA LEU A 33 3.27 12.22 9.63
C LEU A 33 4.17 11.30 10.47
N PRO A 34 5.14 11.84 11.23
CA PRO A 34 5.85 11.07 12.22
C PRO A 34 4.85 10.43 13.19
N ASN A 35 5.04 9.16 13.51
CA ASN A 35 4.20 8.46 14.47
C ASN A 35 5.04 7.51 15.33
N HIS A 36 5.21 7.86 16.60
CA HIS A 36 6.01 7.10 17.55
C HIS A 36 5.36 5.77 17.95
N ASP A 37 4.03 5.66 17.87
CA ASP A 37 3.33 4.44 18.26
C ASP A 37 3.56 3.35 17.21
N PHE A 38 3.65 3.69 15.93
CA PHE A 38 4.04 2.72 14.89
C PHE A 38 5.50 2.28 15.05
N VAL A 39 6.40 3.18 15.44
CA VAL A 39 7.80 2.82 15.73
C VAL A 39 7.87 1.82 16.87
N LYS A 40 7.14 2.05 17.94
CA LYS A 40 7.05 1.12 19.09
C LYS A 40 6.42 -0.22 18.68
N ALA A 41 5.30 -0.18 17.97
CA ALA A 41 4.57 -1.37 17.55
C ALA A 41 5.36 -2.24 16.56
N LEU A 42 6.13 -1.65 15.65
CA LEU A 42 6.88 -2.37 14.63
C LEU A 42 8.33 -2.67 15.01
N GLY A 43 8.87 -1.98 16.03
CA GLY A 43 10.29 -2.08 16.39
C GLY A 43 11.24 -1.53 15.30
N GLU A 44 10.72 -0.72 14.38
CA GLU A 44 11.49 -0.12 13.30
C GLU A 44 10.98 1.28 12.94
N PRO A 45 11.84 2.19 12.40
CA PRO A 45 11.44 3.53 12.03
C PRO A 45 10.31 3.51 10.99
N SER A 46 9.15 4.02 11.39
CA SER A 46 7.92 4.02 10.59
C SER A 46 7.14 5.31 10.82
N CYS A 47 6.29 5.68 9.87
CA CYS A 47 5.43 6.85 9.96
C CYS A 47 4.06 6.59 9.33
N LEU A 48 3.09 7.43 9.62
CA LEU A 48 1.80 7.46 8.94
C LEU A 48 1.95 8.21 7.62
N LYS A 49 1.52 7.59 6.54
CA LYS A 49 1.42 8.22 5.22
C LYS A 49 -0.04 8.28 4.81
N ILE A 50 -0.51 9.48 4.51
CA ILE A 50 -1.82 9.72 3.90
C ILE A 50 -1.60 10.06 2.44
N ARG A 51 -2.33 9.38 1.56
CA ARG A 51 -2.32 9.66 0.12
C ARG A 51 -3.68 10.16 -0.31
N ILE A 52 -3.68 11.23 -1.09
CA ILE A 52 -4.85 11.78 -1.75
C ILE A 52 -4.63 11.64 -3.26
N VAL A 53 -5.62 11.09 -3.95
CA VAL A 53 -5.67 11.04 -5.42
C VAL A 53 -6.92 11.78 -5.86
N ASP A 54 -6.78 12.64 -6.87
CA ASP A 54 -7.90 13.36 -7.47
C ASP A 54 -7.63 13.58 -8.97
N SER A 55 -8.68 13.72 -9.77
CA SER A 55 -8.55 14.08 -11.19
C SER A 55 -9.69 14.97 -11.65
N HIS A 56 -9.38 16.00 -12.44
CA HIS A 56 -10.38 16.88 -13.02
C HIS A 56 -11.06 16.28 -14.26
N ASP A 57 -10.36 15.37 -14.95
CA ASP A 57 -10.84 14.66 -16.14
C ASP A 57 -11.68 13.41 -15.79
N GLN A 58 -11.98 13.20 -14.52
CA GLN A 58 -12.73 12.05 -14.01
C GLN A 58 -12.09 10.67 -14.34
N SER A 59 -10.84 10.64 -14.78
CA SER A 59 -10.11 9.40 -15.06
C SER A 59 -9.84 8.58 -13.80
N GLN A 60 -9.91 9.20 -12.62
CA GLN A 60 -9.77 8.59 -11.31
C GLN A 60 -10.83 9.14 -10.35
N ARG A 61 -11.33 8.30 -9.48
CA ARG A 61 -12.17 8.76 -8.34
C ARG A 61 -11.30 9.53 -7.37
N ARG A 62 -11.87 10.53 -6.70
CA ARG A 62 -11.24 11.12 -5.52
C ARG A 62 -11.07 10.04 -4.47
N GLN A 63 -9.84 9.80 -4.06
CA GLN A 63 -9.51 8.78 -3.08
C GLN A 63 -8.58 9.35 -2.02
N ILE A 64 -8.87 9.05 -0.77
CA ILE A 64 -7.98 9.34 0.36
C ILE A 64 -7.72 8.01 1.05
N SER A 65 -6.45 7.69 1.27
CA SER A 65 -6.04 6.44 1.92
C SER A 65 -4.91 6.66 2.91
N ALA A 66 -4.89 5.85 3.96
CA ALA A 66 -3.83 5.83 4.96
C ALA A 66 -3.04 4.53 4.89
N MET A 67 -1.76 4.60 5.16
CA MET A 67 -0.85 3.46 5.19
C MET A 67 0.33 3.73 6.14
N ILE A 68 0.95 2.67 6.62
CA ILE A 68 2.23 2.76 7.33
C ILE A 68 3.34 2.85 6.27
N MET A 69 4.31 3.74 6.46
CA MET A 69 5.50 3.83 5.63
C MET A 69 6.73 3.47 6.47
N ARG A 70 7.52 2.48 6.02
CA ARG A 70 8.82 2.16 6.60
C ARG A 70 9.87 3.15 6.09
N LEU A 71 10.58 3.79 7.00
CA LEU A 71 11.60 4.78 6.62
C LEU A 71 12.87 4.12 6.05
N ALA A 72 13.17 2.88 6.43
CA ALA A 72 14.36 2.17 5.97
C ALA A 72 14.39 1.90 4.45
N CYS A 73 13.22 1.74 3.82
CA CYS A 73 13.11 1.45 2.37
C CYS A 73 12.09 2.33 1.66
N LEU A 74 11.49 3.29 2.35
CA LEU A 74 10.42 4.18 1.85
C LEU A 74 9.23 3.42 1.25
N ASN A 75 9.06 2.14 1.59
CA ASN A 75 7.91 1.36 1.17
C ASN A 75 6.66 1.85 1.88
N GLY A 76 5.65 2.23 1.11
CA GLY A 76 4.31 2.39 1.63
C GLY A 76 3.70 1.01 1.86
N MET A 77 3.51 0.62 3.11
CA MET A 77 2.92 -0.67 3.46
C MET A 77 1.42 -0.61 3.20
N VAL A 78 0.95 -1.42 2.27
CA VAL A 78 -0.48 -1.51 1.94
C VAL A 78 -1.23 -2.02 3.17
N SER A 79 -2.24 -1.28 3.62
CA SER A 79 -3.04 -1.68 4.77
C SER A 79 -3.80 -2.98 4.51
N MET A 80 -3.80 -3.87 5.49
CA MET A 80 -4.60 -5.08 5.53
C MET A 80 -5.98 -4.82 6.13
N ALA A 81 -6.15 -3.72 6.88
CA ALA A 81 -7.43 -3.33 7.45
C ALA A 81 -8.37 -2.80 6.36
N GLU A 82 -9.65 -3.07 6.53
CA GLU A 82 -10.70 -2.42 5.77
C GLU A 82 -10.89 -0.97 6.25
N ASN A 83 -11.52 -0.13 5.42
CA ASN A 83 -11.82 1.27 5.75
C ASN A 83 -10.60 2.20 5.96
N THR A 84 -9.39 1.78 5.58
CA THR A 84 -8.22 2.69 5.53
C THR A 84 -8.20 3.55 4.28
N SER A 85 -9.25 3.48 3.46
CA SER A 85 -9.44 4.33 2.30
C SER A 85 -10.88 4.80 2.19
N LEU A 86 -11.05 6.03 1.68
CA LEU A 86 -12.32 6.63 1.32
C LEU A 86 -12.29 6.98 -0.16
N SER A 87 -13.27 6.51 -0.92
CA SER A 87 -13.43 6.86 -2.33
C SER A 87 -14.74 7.59 -2.56
N GLN A 88 -14.71 8.68 -3.33
CA GLN A 88 -15.87 9.49 -3.67
C GLN A 88 -15.93 9.75 -5.17
N LEU A 89 -17.14 9.86 -5.71
CA LEU A 89 -17.37 10.34 -7.06
C LEU A 89 -17.20 11.87 -7.12
N HIS A 90 -16.73 12.41 -8.24
CA HIS A 90 -16.57 13.84 -8.44
C HIS A 90 -17.89 14.62 -8.42
N THR A 91 -19.00 13.95 -8.74
CA THR A 91 -20.34 14.51 -8.72
C THR A 91 -20.90 14.71 -7.32
N GLN A 92 -20.29 14.10 -6.31
CA GLN A 92 -20.65 14.29 -4.90
C GLN A 92 -19.75 15.38 -4.32
N GLY A 93 -20.36 16.40 -3.73
CA GLY A 93 -19.62 17.43 -3.00
C GLY A 93 -18.69 16.80 -1.96
N SER A 94 -17.53 17.39 -1.72
CA SER A 94 -16.66 16.95 -0.65
C SER A 94 -17.35 17.19 0.70
N ASN A 95 -17.37 16.17 1.56
CA ASN A 95 -17.84 16.30 2.93
C ASN A 95 -16.63 16.19 3.88
N PRO A 96 -16.09 17.33 4.39
CA PRO A 96 -14.93 17.34 5.27
C PRO A 96 -15.16 16.58 6.58
N GLU A 97 -16.36 16.66 7.13
CA GLU A 97 -16.70 15.94 8.37
C GLU A 97 -16.67 14.44 8.19
N ARG A 98 -17.20 13.93 7.07
CA ARG A 98 -17.14 12.51 6.74
C ARG A 98 -15.69 12.05 6.57
N ILE A 99 -14.85 12.85 5.91
CA ILE A 99 -13.41 12.59 5.77
C ILE A 99 -12.75 12.56 7.14
N GLY A 100 -13.04 13.55 8.01
CA GLY A 100 -12.54 13.62 9.37
C GLY A 100 -12.92 12.41 10.20
N LYS A 101 -14.19 12.01 10.15
CA LYS A 101 -14.70 10.84 10.89
C LYS A 101 -14.04 9.53 10.46
N VAL A 102 -13.81 9.34 9.17
CA VAL A 102 -13.11 8.15 8.68
C VAL A 102 -11.63 8.22 9.03
N ALA A 103 -10.99 9.37 8.85
CA ALA A 103 -9.56 9.54 9.12
C ALA A 103 -9.20 9.41 10.60
N SER A 104 -10.10 9.76 11.52
CA SER A 104 -9.87 9.60 12.97
C SER A 104 -9.71 8.15 13.42
N THR A 105 -10.24 7.19 12.67
CA THR A 105 -10.10 5.75 12.96
C THR A 105 -8.79 5.14 12.42
N TRP A 106 -8.09 5.82 11.52
CA TRP A 106 -6.90 5.26 10.85
C TRP A 106 -5.75 4.92 11.78
N PRO A 107 -5.40 5.72 12.80
CA PRO A 107 -4.31 5.35 13.71
C PRO A 107 -4.55 4.00 14.38
N GLU A 108 -5.75 3.76 14.90
CA GLU A 108 -6.11 2.50 15.56
C GLU A 108 -6.10 1.31 14.58
N LEU A 109 -6.72 1.46 13.40
CA LEU A 109 -6.73 0.43 12.36
C LEU A 109 -5.31 0.05 11.93
N LEU A 110 -4.43 1.04 11.76
CA LEU A 110 -3.06 0.81 11.34
C LEU A 110 -2.19 0.24 12.47
N LEU A 111 -2.48 0.53 13.74
CA LEU A 111 -1.84 -0.16 14.86
C LEU A 111 -2.22 -1.63 14.89
N GLY A 112 -3.47 -1.98 14.57
CA GLY A 112 -3.89 -3.35 14.35
C GLY A 112 -3.12 -4.03 13.21
N ASP A 113 -2.86 -3.32 12.11
CA ASP A 113 -2.01 -3.83 11.03
C ASP A 113 -0.55 -4.00 11.47
N ALA A 114 -0.02 -3.11 12.31
CA ALA A 114 1.32 -3.24 12.87
C ALA A 114 1.47 -4.53 13.71
N ALA A 115 0.46 -4.88 14.50
CA ALA A 115 0.44 -6.14 15.25
C ALA A 115 0.45 -7.38 14.31
N LYS A 116 -0.33 -7.34 13.22
CA LYS A 116 -0.31 -8.39 12.19
C LYS A 116 1.07 -8.50 11.52
N MET A 117 1.74 -7.38 11.24
CA MET A 117 3.09 -7.37 10.68
C MET A 117 4.12 -7.98 11.62
N GLN A 118 3.99 -7.76 12.93
CA GLN A 118 4.84 -8.44 13.92
C GLN A 118 4.61 -9.96 13.91
N HIS A 119 3.35 -10.39 13.90
CA HIS A 119 3.03 -11.82 13.79
C HIS A 119 3.63 -12.46 12.53
N MET A 120 3.53 -11.78 11.37
CA MET A 120 4.12 -12.28 10.12
C MET A 120 5.63 -12.49 10.17
N ARG A 121 6.36 -11.89 11.11
CA ARG A 121 7.82 -12.14 11.30
C ARG A 121 8.10 -13.52 11.89
N GLU A 122 7.14 -14.10 12.56
CA GLU A 122 7.22 -15.42 13.21
C GLU A 122 6.75 -16.53 12.26
N VAL A 123 5.85 -16.21 11.33
CA VAL A 123 5.31 -17.18 10.36
C VAL A 123 6.35 -17.50 9.31
N LYS A 124 6.73 -18.77 9.22
CA LYS A 124 7.70 -19.27 8.24
C LYS A 124 7.05 -19.47 6.88
N VAL A 125 7.65 -18.89 5.85
CA VAL A 125 7.25 -19.06 4.44
C VAL A 125 8.50 -19.47 3.67
N SER A 126 8.52 -20.71 3.20
CA SER A 126 9.67 -21.21 2.44
C SER A 126 9.83 -20.44 1.12
N ARG A 127 11.05 -20.44 0.58
CA ARG A 127 11.30 -19.85 -0.76
C ARG A 127 10.44 -20.52 -1.84
N TYR A 128 10.15 -21.81 -1.70
CA TYR A 128 9.28 -22.54 -2.62
C TYR A 128 7.84 -22.03 -2.56
N ASP A 129 7.28 -21.84 -1.37
CA ASP A 129 5.94 -21.30 -1.19
C ASP A 129 5.82 -19.86 -1.70
N ALA A 130 6.88 -19.06 -1.48
CA ALA A 130 6.95 -17.71 -2.03
C ALA A 130 6.93 -17.70 -3.56
N ILE A 131 7.71 -18.57 -4.23
CA ILE A 131 7.71 -18.72 -5.69
C ILE A 131 6.31 -19.13 -6.18
N LYS A 132 5.70 -20.12 -5.54
CA LYS A 132 4.35 -20.60 -5.87
C LYS A 132 3.34 -19.47 -5.76
N PHE A 133 3.39 -18.73 -4.66
CA PHE A 133 2.50 -17.59 -4.41
C PHE A 133 2.68 -16.48 -5.46
N TYR A 134 3.92 -16.05 -5.73
CA TYR A 134 4.19 -15.02 -6.73
C TYR A 134 3.80 -15.45 -8.14
N SER A 135 4.03 -16.72 -8.49
CA SER A 135 3.62 -17.28 -9.77
C SER A 135 2.11 -17.20 -9.96
N ALA A 136 1.34 -17.53 -8.93
CA ALA A 136 -0.11 -17.59 -9.01
C ALA A 136 -0.76 -16.19 -8.96
N HIS A 137 -0.28 -15.28 -8.12
CA HIS A 137 -0.99 -14.06 -7.79
C HIS A 137 -0.34 -12.77 -8.34
N VAL A 138 0.97 -12.76 -8.53
CA VAL A 138 1.71 -11.56 -8.97
C VAL A 138 2.05 -11.63 -10.45
N ALA A 139 2.68 -12.72 -10.87
CA ALA A 139 3.21 -12.89 -12.22
C ALA A 139 2.20 -13.51 -13.20
N SER A 140 1.06 -14.01 -12.73
CA SER A 140 0.05 -14.58 -13.62
C SER A 140 -0.85 -13.53 -14.25
N HIS A 141 -1.33 -13.83 -15.44
CA HIS A 141 -2.42 -13.10 -16.10
C HIS A 141 -3.31 -14.07 -16.87
N LYS A 142 -4.60 -13.74 -16.98
CA LYS A 142 -5.57 -14.54 -17.70
C LYS A 142 -5.52 -14.19 -19.20
N THR A 143 -5.38 -15.23 -20.03
CA THR A 143 -5.47 -15.13 -21.49
C THR A 143 -6.72 -15.91 -21.97
N ARG A 144 -7.03 -15.85 -23.27
CA ARG A 144 -8.10 -16.66 -23.86
C ARG A 144 -7.85 -18.17 -23.75
N SER A 145 -6.57 -18.58 -23.72
CA SER A 145 -6.12 -19.97 -23.62
C SER A 145 -5.92 -20.47 -22.19
N GLY A 146 -6.12 -19.61 -21.17
CA GLY A 146 -5.92 -19.99 -19.77
C GLY A 146 -5.04 -18.99 -18.99
N ILE A 147 -4.50 -19.46 -17.87
CA ILE A 147 -3.62 -18.65 -17.02
C ILE A 147 -2.17 -18.87 -17.49
N VAL A 148 -1.48 -17.76 -17.76
CA VAL A 148 -0.06 -17.76 -18.16
C VAL A 148 0.77 -17.05 -17.12
N VAL A 149 1.93 -17.61 -16.79
CA VAL A 149 2.90 -16.98 -15.89
C VAL A 149 3.91 -16.17 -16.70
N ASN A 150 4.00 -14.88 -16.39
CA ASN A 150 5.03 -14.01 -16.95
C ASN A 150 6.36 -14.24 -16.23
N ARG A 151 7.28 -14.95 -16.90
CA ARG A 151 8.60 -15.30 -16.36
C ARG A 151 9.42 -14.07 -15.97
N ALA A 152 9.48 -13.04 -16.82
CA ALA A 152 10.22 -11.82 -16.51
C ALA A 152 9.70 -11.11 -15.24
N MET A 153 8.38 -11.12 -15.03
CA MET A 153 7.79 -10.59 -13.81
C MET A 153 8.13 -11.47 -12.59
N LEU A 154 8.11 -12.80 -12.74
CA LEU A 154 8.48 -13.72 -11.67
C LEU A 154 9.95 -13.56 -11.28
N ASP A 155 10.86 -13.50 -12.25
CA ASP A 155 12.30 -13.31 -12.02
C ASP A 155 12.57 -11.97 -11.31
N ARG A 156 11.87 -10.92 -11.72
CA ARG A 156 11.95 -9.61 -11.07
C ARG A 156 11.50 -9.66 -9.62
N VAL A 157 10.33 -10.23 -9.33
CA VAL A 157 9.81 -10.28 -7.95
C VAL A 157 10.68 -11.17 -7.08
N MET A 158 11.25 -12.24 -7.62
CA MET A 158 12.21 -13.08 -6.90
C MET A 158 13.53 -12.36 -6.64
N GLY A 159 14.03 -11.56 -7.57
CA GLY A 159 15.20 -10.70 -7.34
C GLY A 159 14.98 -9.73 -6.19
N ILE A 160 13.80 -9.10 -6.10
CA ILE A 160 13.42 -8.27 -4.96
C ILE A 160 13.35 -9.11 -3.68
N HIS A 161 12.72 -10.29 -3.74
CA HIS A 161 12.60 -11.21 -2.60
C HIS A 161 13.99 -11.59 -2.05
N ASP A 162 14.92 -11.97 -2.89
CA ASP A 162 16.26 -12.38 -2.49
C ASP A 162 17.11 -11.21 -1.97
N SER A 163 16.79 -9.96 -2.33
CA SER A 163 17.47 -8.77 -1.82
C SER A 163 17.11 -8.41 -0.37
N TYR A 164 15.92 -8.82 0.11
CA TYR A 164 15.47 -8.54 1.48
C TYR A 164 16.06 -9.52 2.49
N ARG A 165 16.75 -9.00 3.52
CA ARG A 165 17.31 -9.79 4.64
C ARG A 165 16.33 -9.88 5.82
N LEU A 166 15.13 -10.36 5.55
CA LEU A 166 14.05 -10.47 6.55
C LEU A 166 13.75 -11.93 6.97
N GLY A 167 14.66 -12.85 6.66
CA GLY A 167 14.46 -14.29 6.86
C GLY A 167 13.39 -14.85 5.92
N ASP A 168 13.12 -16.15 6.02
CA ASP A 168 12.09 -16.84 5.24
C ASP A 168 10.76 -16.75 5.99
N THR A 169 10.13 -15.57 5.90
CA THR A 169 8.95 -15.22 6.68
C THR A 169 7.84 -14.60 5.81
N ALA A 170 6.60 -14.67 6.28
CA ALA A 170 5.47 -13.98 5.68
C ALA A 170 5.70 -12.45 5.64
N TYR A 171 6.44 -11.90 6.61
CA TYR A 171 6.81 -10.49 6.62
C TYR A 171 7.71 -10.11 5.44
N ARG A 172 8.67 -10.99 5.04
CA ARG A 172 9.46 -10.79 3.82
C ARG A 172 8.58 -10.76 2.59
N LEU A 173 7.68 -11.74 2.44
CA LEU A 173 6.74 -11.80 1.32
C LEU A 173 5.88 -10.54 1.25
N TYR A 174 5.32 -10.07 2.37
CA TYR A 174 4.56 -8.83 2.45
C TYR A 174 5.39 -7.60 2.03
N ASN A 175 6.65 -7.49 2.50
CA ASN A 175 7.54 -6.38 2.12
C ASN A 175 7.87 -6.36 0.63
N VAL A 176 8.02 -7.52 0.00
CA VAL A 176 8.22 -7.62 -1.46
C VAL A 176 7.00 -7.11 -2.21
N LEU A 177 5.80 -7.49 -1.79
CA LEU A 177 4.55 -6.99 -2.39
C LEU A 177 4.44 -5.47 -2.27
N THR A 178 4.69 -4.92 -1.08
CA THR A 178 4.64 -3.48 -0.85
C THR A 178 5.75 -2.72 -1.58
N HIS A 179 6.93 -3.32 -1.77
CA HIS A 179 7.98 -2.78 -2.62
C HIS A 179 7.48 -2.61 -4.07
N MET A 180 6.86 -3.66 -4.61
CA MET A 180 6.34 -3.63 -5.97
C MET A 180 5.26 -2.56 -6.16
N SER A 181 4.45 -2.28 -5.15
CA SER A 181 3.45 -1.21 -5.22
C SER A 181 4.04 0.19 -5.13
N THR A 182 5.15 0.35 -4.41
CA THR A 182 5.76 1.66 -4.13
C THR A 182 6.85 2.03 -5.14
N HIS A 183 7.68 1.05 -5.54
CA HIS A 183 8.83 1.25 -6.42
C HIS A 183 8.55 0.64 -7.79
N VAL A 184 7.68 1.28 -8.57
CA VAL A 184 7.47 0.87 -9.96
C VAL A 184 8.64 1.38 -10.80
N GLU A 185 9.64 0.53 -10.94
CA GLU A 185 10.83 0.81 -11.74
C GLU A 185 10.50 0.80 -13.23
N SER A 186 10.20 1.95 -13.78
CA SER A 186 10.15 2.12 -15.22
C SER A 186 10.33 3.60 -15.56
N ARG A 187 11.24 3.90 -16.49
CA ARG A 187 11.36 5.24 -17.09
C ARG A 187 10.04 5.72 -17.71
N SER A 188 9.12 4.79 -17.98
CA SER A 188 7.77 5.06 -18.48
C SER A 188 6.68 4.90 -17.40
N CYS A 189 7.04 4.82 -16.11
CA CYS A 189 6.08 4.72 -15.04
C CYS A 189 5.35 6.05 -14.87
N THR A 190 4.09 6.04 -15.26
CA THR A 190 3.17 7.14 -14.94
C THR A 190 2.57 6.88 -13.56
N THR A 191 2.16 7.95 -12.87
CA THR A 191 1.40 7.86 -11.61
C THR A 191 0.21 6.91 -11.74
N LYS A 192 -0.44 6.87 -12.91
CA LYS A 192 -1.55 5.94 -13.19
C LYS A 192 -1.14 4.46 -13.11
N LYS A 193 0.02 4.10 -13.66
CA LYS A 193 0.54 2.71 -13.57
C LYS A 193 0.87 2.33 -12.14
N GLN A 194 1.41 3.26 -11.35
CA GLN A 194 1.66 3.05 -9.94
C GLN A 194 0.36 2.79 -9.17
N LEU A 195 -0.68 3.61 -9.38
CA LEU A 195 -1.99 3.42 -8.76
C LEU A 195 -2.60 2.04 -9.08
N VAL A 196 -2.53 1.62 -10.34
CA VAL A 196 -3.01 0.29 -10.76
C VAL A 196 -2.23 -0.84 -10.05
N MET A 197 -0.92 -0.67 -9.89
CA MET A 197 -0.10 -1.67 -9.17
C MET A 197 -0.45 -1.70 -7.69
N GLU A 198 -0.65 -0.55 -7.06
CA GLU A 198 -1.06 -0.46 -5.66
C GLU A 198 -2.42 -1.12 -5.42
N ASP A 199 -3.40 -0.89 -6.31
CA ASP A 199 -4.72 -1.53 -6.22
C ASP A 199 -4.60 -3.06 -6.37
N LYS A 200 -3.80 -3.53 -7.33
CA LYS A 200 -3.53 -4.96 -7.52
C LYS A 200 -2.89 -5.58 -6.28
N ILE A 201 -1.85 -4.98 -5.75
CA ILE A 201 -1.16 -5.48 -4.54
C ILE A 201 -2.09 -5.40 -3.33
N GLY A 202 -2.88 -4.33 -3.20
CA GLY A 202 -3.89 -4.21 -2.16
C GLY A 202 -4.90 -5.35 -2.18
N ALA A 203 -5.39 -5.73 -3.36
CA ALA A 203 -6.29 -6.87 -3.52
C ALA A 203 -5.61 -8.21 -3.14
N ILE A 204 -4.35 -8.40 -3.52
CA ILE A 204 -3.57 -9.61 -3.17
C ILE A 204 -3.40 -9.72 -1.65
N VAL A 205 -2.97 -8.64 -0.98
CA VAL A 205 -2.71 -8.62 0.47
C VAL A 205 -4.01 -8.82 1.30
N LYS A 206 -5.14 -8.37 0.79
CA LYS A 206 -6.46 -8.56 1.42
C LYS A 206 -7.11 -9.91 1.07
N GLY A 207 -6.58 -10.61 0.07
CA GLY A 207 -7.12 -11.88 -0.41
C GLY A 207 -6.82 -13.06 0.53
N ASP A 208 -7.68 -14.07 0.46
CA ASP A 208 -7.61 -15.25 1.34
C ASP A 208 -6.30 -16.01 1.18
N ALA A 209 -5.79 -16.17 -0.05
CA ALA A 209 -4.53 -16.87 -0.30
C ALA A 209 -3.32 -16.23 0.42
N PHE A 210 -3.31 -14.88 0.54
CA PHE A 210 -2.27 -14.21 1.34
C PHE A 210 -2.52 -14.42 2.83
N LYS A 211 -3.78 -14.32 3.28
CA LYS A 211 -4.13 -14.49 4.70
C LYS A 211 -3.80 -15.90 5.20
N GLU A 212 -4.14 -16.93 4.41
CA GLU A 212 -3.79 -18.32 4.73
C GLU A 212 -2.27 -18.51 4.87
N LEU A 213 -1.49 -17.93 3.95
CA LEU A 213 -0.04 -18.06 3.99
C LEU A 213 0.61 -17.22 5.10
N ALA A 214 0.01 -16.09 5.47
CA ALA A 214 0.58 -15.14 6.41
C ALA A 214 0.14 -15.34 7.86
N PHE A 215 -0.99 -16.02 8.07
CA PHE A 215 -1.59 -16.18 9.41
C PHE A 215 -1.97 -17.64 9.73
N GLY A 216 -1.85 -18.58 8.75
CA GLY A 216 -1.99 -20.04 8.92
C GLY A 216 -3.33 -20.52 9.17
#